data_687a36c21a8938d15a0e97016d94feea
#
_entry.id   687a36c21a8938d15a0e97016d94feea
#
_cell.length_a   1.000
_cell.length_b   1.000
_cell.length_c   1.000
_cell.angle_alpha   90.00
_cell.angle_beta   90.00
_cell.angle_gamma   90.00
#
_symmetry.space_group_name_H-M   'P 1'
#
loop_
_entity.id
_entity.type
_entity.pdbx_description
1 polymer ?
#
loop_
_entity_poly.entity_id
_entity_poly.type
_entity_poly.pdbx_seq_one_letter_code
_entity_poly.pdbx_strand_id
1 'polypeptide(L)'
;MTPQLKEYGLLFKDEELIRKVLRKVVDQHNRQEILSFINKLQETLKQNKRVYYSTSLLIIRSKDKTAIRWIDFTYWHESDDYDRNLVWGLNNLAQFIQ
;
A
#
# COMPACT_ATOMS: atom_id res chain seq x y z
N MET A 1 12.13 6.21 2.05
CA MET A 1 10.85 5.49 1.94
C MET A 1 9.85 5.94 2.99
N THR A 2 10.26 5.93 4.22
CA THR A 2 9.39 6.40 5.27
C THR A 2 8.89 7.83 5.06
N PRO A 3 9.75 8.78 4.64
CA PRO A 3 9.27 10.11 4.28
C PRO A 3 8.23 10.08 3.17
N GLN A 4 8.40 9.18 2.19
CA GLN A 4 7.43 9.04 1.12
C GLN A 4 6.08 8.55 1.62
N LEU A 5 6.06 7.66 2.59
CA LEU A 5 4.81 7.20 3.18
C LEU A 5 4.10 8.34 3.89
N LYS A 6 4.85 9.18 4.60
CA LYS A 6 4.27 10.37 5.23
C LYS A 6 3.70 11.32 4.20
N GLU A 7 4.40 11.51 3.09
CA GLU A 7 3.93 12.33 1.98
C GLU A 7 2.64 11.75 1.41
N TYR A 8 2.57 10.45 1.21
CA TYR A 8 1.33 9.81 0.77
C TYR A 8 0.21 9.99 1.77
N GLY A 9 0.50 9.95 3.05
CA GLY A 9 -0.48 10.23 4.07
C GLY A 9 -1.07 11.64 3.95
N LEU A 10 -0.26 12.62 3.59
CA LEU A 10 -0.72 13.97 3.30
C LEU A 10 -1.47 14.03 1.99
N LEU A 11 -1.01 13.31 0.97
CA LEU A 11 -1.63 13.26 -0.35
C LEU A 11 -3.00 12.59 -0.32
N PHE A 12 -3.26 11.72 0.62
CA PHE A 12 -4.57 11.07 0.76
C PHE A 12 -5.72 12.06 1.02
N LYS A 13 -5.39 13.32 1.27
CA LYS A 13 -6.41 14.38 1.39
C LYS A 13 -6.80 14.96 0.03
N ASP A 14 -6.02 14.69 -0.99
CA ASP A 14 -6.26 15.20 -2.34
C ASP A 14 -6.34 14.04 -3.32
N GLU A 15 -7.57 13.67 -3.67
CA GLU A 15 -7.83 12.54 -4.55
C GLU A 15 -7.23 12.74 -5.95
N GLU A 16 -7.26 13.96 -6.48
CA GLU A 16 -6.69 14.23 -7.80
C GLU A 16 -5.20 13.98 -7.83
N LEU A 17 -4.50 14.41 -6.79
CA LEU A 17 -3.06 14.25 -6.71
C LEU A 17 -2.69 12.78 -6.57
N ILE A 18 -3.44 12.02 -5.77
CA ILE A 18 -3.25 10.57 -5.63
C ILE A 18 -3.43 9.90 -7.00
N ARG A 19 -4.48 10.22 -7.72
CA ARG A 19 -4.74 9.66 -9.03
C ARG A 19 -3.62 9.99 -10.02
N LYS A 20 -3.10 11.22 -9.98
CA LYS A 20 -1.97 11.62 -10.81
C LYS A 20 -0.72 10.79 -10.53
N VAL A 21 -0.40 10.60 -9.26
CA VAL A 21 0.77 9.81 -8.86
C VAL A 21 0.60 8.36 -9.30
N LEU A 22 -0.57 7.79 -9.07
CA LEU A 22 -0.84 6.40 -9.43
C LEU A 22 -0.80 6.17 -10.94
N ARG A 23 -1.25 7.13 -11.75
CA ARG A 23 -1.18 7.02 -13.21
C ARG A 23 0.23 6.87 -13.74
N LYS A 24 1.24 7.32 -12.99
CA LYS A 24 2.64 7.20 -13.40
C LYS A 24 3.20 5.81 -13.19
N VAL A 25 2.64 5.05 -12.24
CA VAL A 25 3.16 3.73 -11.88
C VAL A 25 2.20 2.60 -12.21
N VAL A 26 0.91 2.88 -12.33
CA VAL A 26 -0.13 1.87 -12.60
C VAL A 26 -0.68 2.05 -14.02
N ASP A 27 -0.71 0.97 -14.78
CA ASP A 27 -1.31 0.93 -16.11
C ASP A 27 -2.17 -0.33 -16.28
N GLN A 28 -2.71 -0.53 -17.46
CA GLN A 28 -3.57 -1.69 -17.73
C GLN A 28 -2.82 -3.02 -17.65
N HIS A 29 -1.49 -3.01 -17.80
CA HIS A 29 -0.69 -4.24 -17.79
C HIS A 29 -0.35 -4.69 -16.37
N ASN A 30 -0.07 -3.74 -15.45
CA ASN A 30 0.36 -4.08 -14.10
C ASN A 30 -0.74 -3.94 -13.04
N ARG A 31 -1.91 -3.44 -13.42
CA ARG A 31 -2.99 -3.18 -12.45
C ARG A 31 -3.38 -4.43 -11.67
N GLN A 32 -3.59 -5.54 -12.35
CA GLN A 32 -4.01 -6.77 -11.69
C GLN A 32 -2.93 -7.34 -10.78
N GLU A 33 -1.67 -7.22 -11.18
CA GLU A 33 -0.55 -7.64 -10.35
C GLU A 33 -0.50 -6.85 -9.05
N ILE A 34 -0.67 -5.53 -9.14
CA ILE A 34 -0.65 -4.66 -7.96
C ILE A 34 -1.85 -4.93 -7.07
N LEU A 35 -3.03 -5.04 -7.63
CA LEU A 35 -4.25 -5.36 -6.87
C LEU A 35 -4.14 -6.72 -6.19
N SER A 36 -3.59 -7.70 -6.88
CA SER A 36 -3.38 -9.03 -6.33
C SER A 36 -2.42 -9.00 -5.14
N PHE A 37 -1.34 -8.22 -5.25
CA PHE A 37 -0.40 -8.06 -4.15
C PHE A 37 -1.07 -7.41 -2.93
N ILE A 38 -1.82 -6.34 -3.16
CA ILE A 38 -2.53 -5.65 -2.08
C ILE A 38 -3.52 -6.60 -1.40
N ASN A 39 -4.25 -7.37 -2.18
CA ASN A 39 -5.20 -8.33 -1.64
C ASN A 39 -4.52 -9.38 -0.77
N LYS A 40 -3.41 -9.95 -1.23
CA LYS A 40 -2.65 -10.93 -0.46
C LYS A 40 -2.08 -10.34 0.82
N LEU A 41 -1.59 -9.11 0.74
CA LEU A 41 -1.08 -8.41 1.92
C LEU A 41 -2.19 -8.21 2.95
N GLN A 42 -3.37 -7.78 2.51
CA GLN A 42 -4.51 -7.61 3.40
C GLN A 42 -4.89 -8.93 4.08
N GLU A 43 -4.93 -10.03 3.34
CA GLU A 43 -5.25 -11.34 3.90
C GLU A 43 -4.22 -11.76 4.95
N THR A 44 -2.94 -11.53 4.67
CA THR A 44 -1.87 -11.82 5.61
C THR A 44 -1.98 -10.99 6.88
N LEU A 45 -2.25 -9.69 6.73
CA LEU A 45 -2.40 -8.79 7.86
C LEU A 45 -3.57 -9.17 8.76
N LYS A 46 -4.67 -9.61 8.17
CA LYS A 46 -5.85 -10.04 8.94
C LYS A 46 -5.61 -11.29 9.76
N GLN A 47 -4.59 -12.07 9.43
CA GLN A 47 -4.23 -13.28 10.18
C GLN A 47 -3.27 -13.00 11.32
N ASN A 48 -2.78 -11.77 11.44
CA ASN A 48 -1.80 -11.39 12.46
C ASN A 48 -2.37 -10.35 13.40
N LYS A 49 -2.31 -10.65 14.69
CA LYS A 49 -2.76 -9.72 15.73
C LYS A 49 -1.63 -8.77 16.09
N ARG A 50 -1.34 -7.86 15.18
CA ARG A 50 -0.24 -6.91 15.30
C ARG A 50 -0.64 -5.54 14.77
N VAL A 51 -0.10 -4.52 15.38
CA VAL A 51 -0.18 -3.15 14.86
C VAL A 51 1.22 -2.73 14.44
N TYR A 52 1.34 -2.23 13.23
CA TYR A 52 2.61 -1.86 12.63
C TYR A 52 2.81 -0.35 12.64
N TYR A 53 4.07 0.05 12.84
CA TYR A 53 4.47 1.46 12.80
C TYR A 53 5.35 1.69 11.58
N SER A 54 5.09 2.80 10.88
CA SER A 54 5.97 3.26 9.80
C SER A 54 6.25 2.24 8.70
N THR A 55 5.24 1.46 8.32
CA THR A 55 5.38 0.56 7.16
C THR A 55 5.22 1.33 5.86
N SER A 56 5.75 0.77 4.77
CA SER A 56 5.65 1.39 3.45
C SER A 56 5.34 0.36 2.39
N LEU A 57 4.52 0.77 1.43
CA LEU A 57 4.31 0.00 0.20
C LEU A 57 5.09 0.68 -0.91
N LEU A 58 6.03 -0.05 -1.48
CA LEU A 58 6.91 0.45 -2.53
C LEU A 58 6.49 -0.12 -3.87
N ILE A 59 6.20 0.75 -4.83
CA ILE A 59 5.87 0.36 -6.19
C ILE A 59 6.92 0.98 -7.10
N ILE A 60 7.68 0.13 -7.80
CA ILE A 60 8.71 0.56 -8.73
C ILE A 60 8.32 0.07 -10.11
N ARG A 61 8.29 1.00 -11.06
CA ARG A 61 8.02 0.69 -12.45
C ARG A 61 9.21 1.04 -13.31
N SER A 62 9.67 0.07 -14.10
CA SER A 62 10.60 0.28 -15.20
C SER A 62 9.88 -0.07 -16.51
N LYS A 63 10.58 0.01 -17.66
CA LYS A 63 9.96 -0.15 -18.98
C LYS A 63 8.95 -1.29 -19.08
N ASP A 64 9.36 -2.50 -18.68
CA ASP A 64 8.55 -3.70 -18.87
C ASP A 64 8.26 -4.43 -17.56
N LYS A 65 8.70 -3.88 -16.44
CA LYS A 65 8.61 -4.58 -15.17
C LYS A 65 8.05 -3.68 -14.08
N THR A 66 7.27 -4.29 -13.20
CA THR A 66 6.78 -3.64 -12.01
C THR A 66 7.19 -4.47 -10.81
N ALA A 67 7.78 -3.83 -9.83
CA ALA A 67 8.10 -4.45 -8.55
C ALA A 67 7.25 -3.78 -7.47
N ILE A 68 6.64 -4.60 -6.63
CA ILE A 68 5.85 -4.12 -5.51
C ILE A 68 6.34 -4.83 -4.26
N ARG A 69 6.60 -4.08 -3.20
CA ARG A 69 7.15 -4.60 -1.94
C ARG A 69 6.51 -3.92 -0.76
N TRP A 70 6.34 -4.68 0.29
CA TRP A 70 5.98 -4.15 1.60
C TRP A 70 7.25 -4.12 2.43
N ILE A 71 7.63 -2.95 2.90
CA ILE A 71 8.91 -2.72 3.60
C ILE A 71 8.69 -1.99 4.93
N ASP A 72 9.75 -1.97 5.75
CA ASP A 72 9.76 -1.29 7.05
C ASP A 72 8.68 -1.82 8.00
N PHE A 73 8.55 -3.16 8.06
CA PHE A 73 7.54 -3.81 8.91
C PHE A 73 8.16 -4.44 10.18
N THR A 74 9.33 -4.00 10.59
CA THR A 74 10.01 -4.54 11.78
C THR A 74 9.52 -3.94 13.09
N TYR A 75 8.88 -2.79 13.03
CA TYR A 75 8.36 -2.11 14.21
C TYR A 75 6.86 -2.40 14.35
N TRP A 76 6.54 -3.27 15.30
CA TRP A 76 5.17 -3.65 15.56
C TRP A 76 5.00 -4.04 17.03
N HIS A 77 3.78 -4.07 17.50
CA HIS A 77 3.45 -4.61 18.81
C HIS A 77 2.25 -5.56 18.70
N GLU A 78 2.13 -6.46 19.67
CA GLU A 78 0.99 -7.35 19.74
C GLU A 78 -0.28 -6.55 20.04
N SER A 79 -1.39 -7.03 19.51
CA SER A 79 -2.69 -6.41 19.64
C SER A 79 -3.75 -7.49 19.78
N ASP A 80 -4.92 -7.13 20.26
CA ASP A 80 -6.05 -8.05 20.34
C ASP A 80 -6.69 -8.30 18.98
N ASP A 81 -6.33 -7.49 17.97
CA ASP A 81 -6.90 -7.55 16.64
C ASP A 81 -5.82 -7.25 15.60
N TYR A 82 -6.14 -7.51 14.33
CA TYR A 82 -5.24 -7.11 13.25
C TYR A 82 -5.22 -5.59 13.10
N ASP A 83 -4.27 -5.08 12.33
CA ASP A 83 -4.12 -3.64 12.07
C ASP A 83 -5.21 -3.15 11.12
N ARG A 84 -6.34 -2.76 11.66
CA ARG A 84 -7.51 -2.33 10.88
C ARG A 84 -7.22 -1.06 10.08
N ASN A 85 -6.43 -0.15 10.63
CA ASN A 85 -6.10 1.09 9.94
C ASN A 85 -5.24 0.82 8.70
N LEU A 86 -4.29 -0.09 8.81
CA LEU A 86 -3.44 -0.45 7.69
C LEU A 86 -4.24 -1.16 6.60
N VAL A 87 -5.09 -2.10 6.97
CA VAL A 87 -5.96 -2.81 6.03
C VAL A 87 -6.93 -1.84 5.35
N TRP A 88 -7.50 -0.92 6.12
CA TRP A 88 -8.38 0.10 5.59
C TRP A 88 -7.67 1.00 4.58
N GLY A 89 -6.45 1.43 4.91
CA GLY A 89 -5.64 2.24 3.99
C GLY A 89 -5.32 1.51 2.69
N LEU A 90 -4.98 0.24 2.78
CA LEU A 90 -4.73 -0.60 1.59
C LEU A 90 -5.98 -0.76 0.75
N ASN A 91 -7.14 -0.91 1.38
CA ASN A 91 -8.41 -1.00 0.66
C ASN A 91 -8.71 0.29 -0.11
N ASN A 92 -8.47 1.43 0.51
CA ASN A 92 -8.65 2.72 -0.17
C ASN A 92 -7.69 2.85 -1.36
N LEU A 93 -6.45 2.45 -1.19
CA LEU A 93 -5.48 2.46 -2.28
C LEU A 93 -5.96 1.58 -3.44
N ALA A 94 -6.45 0.39 -3.14
CA ALA A 94 -6.97 -0.51 -4.17
C ALA A 94 -8.12 0.12 -4.94
N GLN A 95 -8.99 0.86 -4.28
CA GLN A 95 -10.09 1.56 -4.95
C GLN A 95 -9.60 2.63 -5.93
N PHE A 96 -8.52 3.33 -5.60
CA PHE A 96 -7.93 4.30 -6.52
C PHE A 96 -7.29 3.62 -7.73
N ILE A 97 -6.79 2.40 -7.56
CA ILE A 97 -6.12 1.65 -8.63
C ILE A 97 -7.14 1.03 -9.58
N GLN A 98 -8.27 0.63 -9.07
CA GLN A 98 -9.35 0.08 -9.90
C GLN A 98 -9.90 1.15 -10.85
#